data_2a5aed7e2817b14349eaa74e332a7bca
#
_entry.id   2a5aed7e2817b14349eaa74e332a7bca
#
_cell.length_a   1.000
_cell.length_b   1.000
_cell.length_c   1.000
_cell.angle_alpha   90.00
_cell.angle_beta   90.00
_cell.angle_gamma   90.00
#
_symmetry.space_group_name_H-M   'P 1'
#
loop_
_entity.id
_entity.type
_entity.pdbx_description
1 polymer ?
#
loop_
_entity_poly.entity_id
_entity_poly.type
_entity_poly.pdbx_seq_one_letter_code
_entity_poly.pdbx_strand_id
1 'polypeptide(L)'
;GTLGKHHYNDSAFGAVKNLLGLSEEQNGLIYTRRGGFIDIAHVRDTADNTFYLFNRIAPTLGQAGRIFYSEELGVRRVQLNAFTPPAGVRQRYQLAAWLAGHLAFEIAQWHEIAQWYGFQSVPGFSEEISAFSPEDLYSNLLGARLAINVILSGHGGSLEDYNQALDAALKQVLTRLLVATRGETEAMFQQIDGDWWNSHRRVPDKFLVLKRNYDLQENRLPTPVPFETMP
;
A
#
# COMPACT_ATOMS: atom_id res chain seq x y z
N GLY A 1 -14.00 -13.74 4.96
CA GLY A 1 -14.33 -12.43 5.52
C GLY A 1 -14.57 -11.42 4.42
N THR A 2 -15.41 -10.45 4.66
CA THR A 2 -15.61 -9.33 3.72
C THR A 2 -14.50 -8.31 3.96
N LEU A 3 -13.92 -7.73 2.90
CA LEU A 3 -12.89 -6.68 3.00
C LEU A 3 -13.46 -5.34 3.50
N GLY A 4 -14.78 -5.24 3.69
CA GLY A 4 -15.45 -3.98 3.89
C GLY A 4 -15.50 -3.14 2.62
N LYS A 5 -16.09 -1.94 2.69
CA LYS A 5 -16.11 -1.00 1.58
C LYS A 5 -14.91 -0.06 1.70
N HIS A 6 -14.23 0.19 0.59
CA HIS A 6 -13.14 1.14 0.56
C HIS A 6 -13.66 2.58 0.68
N HIS A 7 -12.98 3.36 1.52
CA HIS A 7 -13.18 4.81 1.66
C HIS A 7 -11.85 5.50 1.48
N TYR A 8 -11.75 6.30 0.42
CA TYR A 8 -10.57 7.10 0.13
C TYR A 8 -10.15 7.95 1.32
N ASN A 9 -8.87 7.94 1.59
CA ASN A 9 -8.27 8.66 2.70
C ASN A 9 -6.98 9.37 2.26
N ASP A 10 -6.99 10.69 2.25
CA ASP A 10 -5.87 11.54 1.83
C ASP A 10 -5.07 12.12 3.01
N SER A 11 -5.30 11.69 4.23
CA SER A 11 -4.73 12.35 5.40
C SER A 11 -4.38 11.42 6.55
N ALA A 12 -3.46 11.88 7.41
CA ALA A 12 -3.14 11.28 8.70
C ALA A 12 -4.36 11.00 9.62
N PHE A 13 -5.52 11.60 9.34
CA PHE A 13 -6.78 11.32 10.04
C PHE A 13 -7.33 9.91 9.81
N GLY A 14 -6.96 9.24 8.74
CA GLY A 14 -7.40 7.86 8.47
C GLY A 14 -6.77 6.86 9.42
N ALA A 15 -5.51 7.03 9.78
CA ALA A 15 -4.86 6.21 10.79
C ALA A 15 -5.60 6.28 12.13
N VAL A 16 -6.08 7.47 12.52
CA VAL A 16 -6.86 7.67 13.76
C VAL A 16 -8.23 7.00 13.68
N LYS A 17 -8.93 7.04 12.53
CA LYS A 17 -10.22 6.37 12.35
C LYS A 17 -10.09 4.84 12.40
N ASN A 18 -9.05 4.30 11.80
CA ASN A 18 -8.75 2.86 11.86
C ASN A 18 -8.42 2.42 13.30
N LEU A 19 -7.66 3.22 14.03
CA LEU A 19 -7.33 2.97 15.43
C LEU A 19 -8.56 2.96 16.35
N LEU A 20 -9.58 3.78 16.03
CA LEU A 20 -10.82 3.86 16.82
C LEU A 20 -11.89 2.83 16.40
N GLY A 21 -11.62 1.97 15.42
CA GLY A 21 -12.56 0.96 14.94
C GLY A 21 -13.83 1.54 14.28
N LEU A 22 -13.79 2.79 13.83
CA LEU A 22 -14.91 3.51 13.23
C LEU A 22 -15.01 3.32 11.71
N SER A 23 -14.06 2.55 11.12
CA SER A 23 -14.03 2.27 9.68
C SER A 23 -14.78 0.97 9.38
N GLU A 24 -15.59 0.98 8.31
CA GLU A 24 -16.17 -0.24 7.72
C GLU A 24 -15.11 -1.11 7.00
N GLU A 25 -13.92 -0.56 6.78
CA GLU A 25 -12.80 -1.25 6.15
C GLU A 25 -12.19 -2.28 7.09
N GLN A 26 -11.94 -3.46 6.56
CA GLN A 26 -11.19 -4.50 7.26
C GLN A 26 -9.77 -4.54 6.68
N ASN A 27 -8.86 -3.92 7.42
CA ASN A 27 -7.45 -3.85 7.11
C ASN A 27 -6.69 -4.87 7.97
N GLY A 28 -5.95 -5.75 7.33
CA GLY A 28 -5.17 -6.76 8.03
C GLY A 28 -4.43 -7.67 7.06
N LEU A 29 -3.63 -8.56 7.62
CA LEU A 29 -2.90 -9.56 6.84
C LEU A 29 -3.85 -10.62 6.30
N ILE A 30 -3.76 -10.86 5.00
CA ILE A 30 -4.49 -11.93 4.31
C ILE A 30 -3.46 -12.84 3.63
N TYR A 31 -3.58 -14.14 3.86
CA TYR A 31 -2.75 -15.10 3.15
C TYR A 31 -3.33 -15.40 1.76
N THR A 32 -2.44 -15.49 0.78
CA THR A 32 -2.76 -15.91 -0.58
C THR A 32 -1.74 -16.96 -1.04
N ARG A 33 -2.20 -17.99 -1.76
CA ARG A 33 -1.32 -19.11 -2.16
C ARG A 33 -0.26 -18.70 -3.20
N ARG A 34 -0.55 -17.68 -4.02
CA ARG A 34 0.36 -17.19 -5.07
C ARG A 34 1.10 -15.91 -4.73
N GLY A 35 0.63 -15.17 -3.74
CA GLY A 35 1.17 -13.87 -3.37
C GLY A 35 1.79 -13.84 -1.97
N GLY A 36 1.78 -14.96 -1.23
CA GLY A 36 2.14 -14.96 0.18
C GLY A 36 1.17 -14.12 1.01
N PHE A 37 1.65 -13.49 2.06
CA PHE A 37 0.86 -12.55 2.84
C PHE A 37 0.73 -11.21 2.10
N ILE A 38 -0.44 -10.61 2.21
CA ILE A 38 -0.78 -9.29 1.70
C ILE A 38 -1.30 -8.44 2.85
N ASP A 39 -0.71 -7.29 3.08
CA ASP A 39 -1.24 -6.28 4.00
C ASP A 39 -2.23 -5.38 3.27
N ILE A 40 -3.51 -5.48 3.63
CA ILE A 40 -4.59 -4.74 2.98
C ILE A 40 -4.52 -3.25 3.31
N ALA A 41 -4.02 -2.87 4.49
CA ALA A 41 -3.81 -1.46 4.82
C ALA A 41 -2.79 -0.83 3.86
N HIS A 42 -1.63 -1.46 3.69
CA HIS A 42 -0.58 -0.99 2.77
C HIS A 42 -1.07 -0.91 1.32
N VAL A 43 -1.88 -1.89 0.88
CA VAL A 43 -2.50 -1.85 -0.46
C VAL A 43 -3.38 -0.62 -0.62
N ARG A 44 -4.29 -0.37 0.34
CA ARG A 44 -5.25 0.74 0.27
C ARG A 44 -4.56 2.09 0.40
N ASP A 45 -3.67 2.25 1.36
CA ASP A 45 -2.97 3.52 1.60
C ASP A 45 -2.13 3.93 0.41
N THR A 46 -1.39 3.01 -0.20
CA THR A 46 -0.60 3.33 -1.40
C THR A 46 -1.47 3.55 -2.63
N ALA A 47 -2.61 2.87 -2.74
CA ALA A 47 -3.58 3.13 -3.79
C ALA A 47 -4.16 4.54 -3.67
N ASP A 48 -4.54 4.97 -2.47
CA ASP A 48 -5.09 6.30 -2.21
C ASP A 48 -4.06 7.41 -2.44
N ASN A 49 -2.82 7.20 -2.00
CA ASN A 49 -1.72 8.10 -2.31
C ASN A 49 -1.49 8.24 -3.82
N THR A 50 -1.61 7.14 -4.57
CA THR A 50 -1.51 7.17 -6.04
C THR A 50 -2.63 8.01 -6.65
N PHE A 51 -3.87 7.81 -6.21
CA PHE A 51 -5.02 8.57 -6.69
C PHE A 51 -4.90 10.06 -6.33
N TYR A 52 -4.48 10.38 -5.10
CA TYR A 52 -4.23 11.76 -4.68
C TYR A 52 -3.20 12.45 -5.57
N LEU A 53 -2.02 11.82 -5.73
CA LEU A 53 -0.95 12.38 -6.55
C LEU A 53 -1.37 12.51 -8.02
N PHE A 54 -2.10 11.55 -8.57
CA PHE A 54 -2.64 11.64 -9.92
C PHE A 54 -3.51 12.89 -10.12
N ASN A 55 -4.44 13.15 -9.20
CA ASN A 55 -5.31 14.31 -9.29
C ASN A 55 -4.57 15.65 -9.14
N ARG A 56 -3.38 15.64 -8.52
CA ARG A 56 -2.52 16.82 -8.42
C ARG A 56 -1.61 17.00 -9.63
N ILE A 57 -1.14 15.91 -10.22
CA ILE A 57 -0.17 15.93 -11.32
C ILE A 57 -0.86 16.09 -12.67
N ALA A 58 -1.95 15.38 -12.93
CA ALA A 58 -2.58 15.32 -14.24
C ALA A 58 -2.97 16.70 -14.81
N PRO A 59 -3.56 17.63 -14.03
CA PRO A 59 -3.93 18.96 -14.54
C PRO A 59 -2.73 19.84 -14.93
N THR A 60 -1.57 19.61 -14.30
CA THR A 60 -0.36 20.45 -14.42
C THR A 60 0.82 19.70 -15.02
N LEU A 61 0.58 18.55 -15.65
CA LEU A 61 1.63 17.70 -16.20
C LEU A 61 2.54 18.48 -17.16
N GLY A 62 3.85 18.43 -16.90
CA GLY A 62 4.87 19.19 -17.66
C GLY A 62 5.21 20.56 -17.07
N GLN A 63 4.46 21.05 -16.11
CA GLN A 63 4.76 22.30 -15.41
C GLN A 63 5.61 22.06 -14.15
N ALA A 64 6.48 23.01 -13.84
CA ALA A 64 7.18 23.00 -12.55
C ALA A 64 6.20 23.31 -11.42
N GLY A 65 6.32 22.59 -10.31
CA GLY A 65 5.42 22.78 -9.17
C GLY A 65 5.88 22.04 -7.92
N ARG A 66 5.09 22.19 -6.87
CA ARG A 66 5.31 21.48 -5.60
C ARG A 66 3.99 20.94 -5.10
N ILE A 67 4.00 19.67 -4.69
CA ILE A 67 2.87 19.04 -3.99
C ILE A 67 3.31 18.84 -2.55
N PHE A 68 2.52 19.35 -1.63
CA PHE A 68 2.69 19.10 -0.20
C PHE A 68 1.53 18.25 0.27
N TYR A 69 1.81 17.23 1.05
CA TYR A 69 0.79 16.50 1.76
C TYR A 69 1.30 16.02 3.11
N SER A 70 0.39 15.93 4.05
CA SER A 70 0.70 15.47 5.40
C SER A 70 0.47 13.97 5.48
N GLU A 71 1.44 13.27 6.05
CA GLU A 71 1.33 11.86 6.38
C GLU A 71 1.88 11.61 7.78
N GLU A 72 1.88 10.38 8.23
CA GLU A 72 2.29 9.99 9.57
C GLU A 72 3.71 10.46 9.94
N LEU A 73 4.65 10.41 8.97
CA LEU A 73 6.03 10.88 9.16
C LEU A 73 6.18 12.41 9.12
N GLY A 74 5.11 13.16 8.84
CA GLY A 74 5.10 14.61 8.73
C GLY A 74 4.72 15.10 7.33
N VAL A 75 5.12 16.35 7.00
CA VAL A 75 4.80 16.95 5.70
C VAL A 75 5.80 16.49 4.65
N ARG A 76 5.29 15.80 3.63
CA ARG A 76 6.06 15.44 2.44
C ARG A 76 5.99 16.52 1.38
N ARG A 77 7.06 16.65 0.63
CA ARG A 77 7.14 17.56 -0.51
C ARG A 77 7.62 16.82 -1.75
N VAL A 78 6.77 16.77 -2.77
CA VAL A 78 7.13 16.33 -4.12
C VAL A 78 7.46 17.55 -4.95
N GLN A 79 8.66 17.62 -5.51
CA GLN A 79 9.10 18.67 -6.42
C GLN A 79 8.93 18.17 -7.86
N LEU A 80 8.08 18.84 -8.62
CA LEU A 80 7.92 18.59 -10.05
C LEU A 80 8.78 19.59 -10.83
N ASN A 81 9.58 19.08 -11.76
CA ASN A 81 10.34 19.91 -12.69
C ASN A 81 9.57 20.06 -14.00
N ALA A 82 9.74 21.18 -14.69
CA ALA A 82 9.13 21.38 -16.01
C ALA A 82 9.76 20.42 -17.04
N PHE A 83 8.92 19.88 -17.91
CA PHE A 83 9.33 19.08 -19.06
C PHE A 83 8.28 19.17 -20.17
N THR A 84 8.64 18.78 -21.38
CA THR A 84 7.68 18.72 -22.50
C THR A 84 6.87 17.42 -22.43
N PRO A 85 5.58 17.47 -22.05
CA PRO A 85 4.76 16.27 -21.99
C PRO A 85 4.41 15.76 -23.38
N PRO A 86 4.00 14.48 -23.51
CA PRO A 86 3.49 13.94 -24.78
C PRO A 86 2.36 14.78 -25.35
N ALA A 87 2.27 14.90 -26.70
CA ALA A 87 1.22 15.69 -27.36
C ALA A 87 -0.18 15.06 -27.20
N GLY A 88 -0.28 13.72 -27.21
CA GLY A 88 -1.55 13.00 -27.12
C GLY A 88 -2.16 13.02 -25.72
N VAL A 89 -3.46 13.34 -25.64
CA VAL A 89 -4.21 13.39 -24.38
C VAL A 89 -4.13 12.06 -23.62
N ARG A 90 -4.32 10.94 -24.31
CA ARG A 90 -4.22 9.60 -23.72
C ARG A 90 -2.84 9.31 -23.13
N GLN A 91 -1.78 9.69 -23.85
CA GLN A 91 -0.40 9.48 -23.41
C GLN A 91 -0.08 10.33 -22.17
N ARG A 92 -0.59 11.57 -22.14
CA ARG A 92 -0.46 12.45 -20.96
C ARG A 92 -1.16 11.87 -19.73
N TYR A 93 -2.37 11.35 -19.92
CA TYR A 93 -3.15 10.72 -18.86
C TYR A 93 -2.42 9.47 -18.31
N GLN A 94 -1.92 8.63 -19.20
CA GLN A 94 -1.12 7.46 -18.83
C GLN A 94 0.14 7.86 -18.07
N LEU A 95 0.89 8.84 -18.58
CA LEU A 95 2.12 9.30 -17.93
C LEU A 95 1.84 9.84 -16.52
N ALA A 96 0.77 10.62 -16.35
CA ALA A 96 0.37 11.15 -15.05
C ALA A 96 0.03 10.01 -14.05
N ALA A 97 -0.69 8.99 -14.50
CA ALA A 97 -1.05 7.85 -13.65
C ALA A 97 0.19 7.04 -13.24
N TRP A 98 1.09 6.76 -14.17
CA TRP A 98 2.33 6.05 -13.88
C TRP A 98 3.28 6.85 -12.97
N LEU A 99 3.41 8.15 -13.20
CA LEU A 99 4.21 9.03 -12.34
C LEU A 99 3.64 9.08 -10.92
N ALA A 100 2.32 9.17 -10.79
CA ALA A 100 1.67 9.17 -9.49
C ALA A 100 1.90 7.87 -8.72
N GLY A 101 1.75 6.72 -9.38
CA GLY A 101 1.98 5.41 -8.74
C GLY A 101 3.45 5.19 -8.36
N HIS A 102 4.38 5.61 -9.22
CA HIS A 102 5.80 5.58 -8.88
C HIS A 102 6.10 6.41 -7.61
N LEU A 103 5.65 7.65 -7.57
CA LEU A 103 5.85 8.52 -6.41
C LEU A 103 5.20 7.98 -5.14
N ALA A 104 3.99 7.43 -5.24
CA ALA A 104 3.30 6.83 -4.10
C ALA A 104 4.09 5.63 -3.55
N PHE A 105 4.64 4.79 -4.43
CA PHE A 105 5.47 3.67 -4.01
C PHE A 105 6.80 4.12 -3.39
N GLU A 106 7.48 5.13 -3.96
CA GLU A 106 8.68 5.73 -3.36
C GLU A 106 8.41 6.27 -1.95
N ILE A 107 7.26 6.89 -1.73
CA ILE A 107 6.86 7.39 -0.42
C ILE A 107 6.64 6.26 0.57
N ALA A 108 6.01 5.17 0.14
CA ALA A 108 5.82 3.99 0.97
C ALA A 108 7.17 3.35 1.36
N GLN A 109 8.13 3.29 0.43
CA GLN A 109 9.50 2.83 0.74
C GLN A 109 10.19 3.71 1.79
N TRP A 110 10.03 5.03 1.68
CA TRP A 110 10.56 5.96 2.67
C TRP A 110 9.92 5.81 4.04
N HIS A 111 8.67 5.39 4.11
CA HIS A 111 8.00 5.05 5.36
C HIS A 111 8.70 3.86 6.03
N GLU A 112 8.94 2.77 5.30
CA GLU A 112 9.68 1.61 5.80
C GLU A 112 11.09 1.97 6.28
N ILE A 113 11.81 2.83 5.52
CA ILE A 113 13.14 3.32 5.90
C ILE A 113 13.06 4.11 7.21
N ALA A 114 12.08 4.99 7.36
CA ALA A 114 11.94 5.79 8.58
C ALA A 114 11.60 4.91 9.80
N GLN A 115 10.74 3.91 9.64
CA GLN A 115 10.46 2.91 10.68
C GLN A 115 11.73 2.17 11.07
N TRP A 116 12.53 1.72 10.09
CA TRP A 116 13.81 1.06 10.34
C TRP A 116 14.78 1.94 11.16
N TYR A 117 14.78 3.25 10.96
CA TYR A 117 15.58 4.21 11.73
C TYR A 117 14.91 4.67 13.03
N GLY A 118 13.88 3.94 13.50
CA GLY A 118 13.28 4.13 14.82
C GLY A 118 12.19 5.20 14.89
N PHE A 119 11.50 5.48 13.76
CA PHE A 119 10.31 6.32 13.80
C PHE A 119 9.30 5.81 14.83
N GLN A 120 8.62 6.72 15.50
CA GLN A 120 7.65 6.44 16.55
C GLN A 120 6.37 7.24 16.28
N SER A 121 5.34 6.60 15.74
CA SER A 121 4.00 7.20 15.67
C SER A 121 3.40 7.37 17.08
N VAL A 122 3.73 6.45 17.98
CA VAL A 122 3.40 6.53 19.42
C VAL A 122 4.68 6.76 20.21
N PRO A 123 4.83 7.87 20.94
CA PRO A 123 6.03 8.16 21.72
C PRO A 123 6.42 7.02 22.65
N GLY A 124 7.68 6.61 22.61
CA GLY A 124 8.22 5.50 23.41
C GLY A 124 8.15 4.12 22.76
N PHE A 125 7.50 3.99 21.59
CA PHE A 125 7.38 2.72 20.88
C PHE A 125 7.97 2.83 19.46
N SER A 126 9.21 2.35 19.29
CA SER A 126 9.85 2.31 17.98
C SER A 126 9.16 1.33 17.05
N GLU A 127 8.91 1.76 15.82
CA GLU A 127 8.33 0.93 14.77
C GLU A 127 9.36 0.07 14.04
N GLU A 128 10.64 0.19 14.38
CA GLU A 128 11.72 -0.66 13.85
C GLU A 128 11.38 -2.15 13.91
N ILE A 129 10.62 -2.56 14.92
CA ILE A 129 10.28 -3.97 15.10
C ILE A 129 9.44 -4.55 13.96
N SER A 130 8.68 -3.73 13.23
CA SER A 130 7.83 -4.15 12.11
C SER A 130 8.32 -3.70 10.73
N ALA A 131 9.35 -2.86 10.67
CA ALA A 131 9.85 -2.34 9.40
C ALA A 131 10.32 -3.43 8.43
N PHE A 132 10.01 -3.28 7.15
CA PHE A 132 10.39 -4.21 6.08
C PHE A 132 9.90 -5.65 6.29
N SER A 133 8.72 -5.83 6.87
CA SER A 133 8.07 -7.15 6.87
C SER A 133 7.99 -7.71 5.45
N PRO A 134 8.04 -9.04 5.26
CA PRO A 134 8.14 -9.63 3.92
C PRO A 134 7.05 -9.22 2.94
N GLU A 135 5.87 -8.86 3.45
CA GLU A 135 4.68 -8.46 2.67
C GLU A 135 4.57 -6.96 2.38
N ASP A 136 5.20 -6.09 3.21
CA ASP A 136 4.97 -4.63 3.20
C ASP A 136 5.17 -4.00 1.82
N LEU A 137 6.39 -4.10 1.31
CA LEU A 137 6.72 -3.45 0.04
C LEU A 137 6.00 -4.07 -1.17
N TYR A 138 5.69 -5.37 -1.13
CA TYR A 138 4.88 -5.98 -2.18
C TYR A 138 3.43 -5.49 -2.11
N SER A 139 2.86 -5.35 -0.92
CA SER A 139 1.51 -4.84 -0.71
C SER A 139 1.40 -3.37 -1.16
N ASN A 140 2.39 -2.55 -0.82
CA ASN A 140 2.49 -1.17 -1.29
C ASN A 140 2.55 -1.09 -2.82
N LEU A 141 3.40 -1.89 -3.47
CA LEU A 141 3.48 -1.92 -4.94
C LEU A 141 2.18 -2.39 -5.58
N LEU A 142 1.53 -3.40 -4.99
CA LEU A 142 0.24 -3.89 -5.45
C LEU A 142 -0.82 -2.79 -5.39
N GLY A 143 -0.86 -2.00 -4.32
CA GLY A 143 -1.75 -0.84 -4.17
C GLY A 143 -1.54 0.20 -5.27
N ALA A 144 -0.28 0.60 -5.50
CA ALA A 144 0.05 1.53 -6.58
C ALA A 144 -0.40 1.00 -7.97
N ARG A 145 -0.15 -0.25 -8.26
CA ARG A 145 -0.54 -0.89 -9.55
C ARG A 145 -2.05 -1.02 -9.71
N LEU A 146 -2.78 -1.32 -8.64
CA LEU A 146 -4.24 -1.34 -8.66
C LEU A 146 -4.81 0.04 -8.95
N ALA A 147 -4.34 1.08 -8.28
CA ALA A 147 -4.79 2.45 -8.51
C ALA A 147 -4.49 2.93 -9.93
N ILE A 148 -3.27 2.67 -10.45
CA ILE A 148 -2.95 2.96 -11.86
C ILE A 148 -3.95 2.29 -12.79
N ASN A 149 -4.26 1.01 -12.58
CA ASN A 149 -5.21 0.27 -13.41
C ASN A 149 -6.62 0.88 -13.33
N VAL A 150 -7.12 1.17 -12.13
CA VAL A 150 -8.42 1.81 -11.89
C VAL A 150 -8.49 3.16 -12.62
N ILE A 151 -7.48 4.01 -12.47
CA ILE A 151 -7.39 5.31 -13.14
C ILE A 151 -7.39 5.12 -14.67
N LEU A 152 -6.56 4.24 -15.21
CA LEU A 152 -6.42 4.00 -16.66
C LEU A 152 -7.65 3.35 -17.27
N SER A 153 -8.47 2.67 -16.46
CA SER A 153 -9.77 2.12 -16.86
C SER A 153 -10.91 3.15 -16.86
N GLY A 154 -10.61 4.42 -16.54
CA GLY A 154 -11.56 5.52 -16.60
C GLY A 154 -12.22 5.88 -15.27
N HIS A 155 -11.83 5.23 -14.17
CA HIS A 155 -12.41 5.45 -12.83
C HIS A 155 -11.62 6.47 -11.98
N GLY A 156 -10.90 7.39 -12.61
CA GLY A 156 -10.14 8.45 -11.92
C GLY A 156 -10.90 9.76 -11.77
N GLY A 157 -12.16 9.85 -12.18
CA GLY A 157 -12.91 11.10 -12.28
C GLY A 157 -13.67 11.52 -11.02
N SER A 158 -13.99 10.60 -10.13
CA SER A 158 -14.66 10.90 -8.85
C SER A 158 -14.22 9.93 -7.75
N LEU A 159 -14.34 10.37 -6.50
CA LEU A 159 -14.02 9.53 -5.33
C LEU A 159 -14.92 8.32 -5.21
N GLU A 160 -16.20 8.48 -5.48
CA GLU A 160 -17.18 7.39 -5.38
C GLU A 160 -16.87 6.28 -6.40
N ASP A 161 -16.66 6.66 -7.65
CA ASP A 161 -16.32 5.73 -8.73
C ASP A 161 -14.96 5.04 -8.46
N TYR A 162 -13.97 5.81 -8.01
CA TYR A 162 -12.67 5.26 -7.61
C TYR A 162 -12.80 4.23 -6.50
N ASN A 163 -13.52 4.53 -5.42
CA ASN A 163 -13.67 3.61 -4.29
C ASN A 163 -14.34 2.29 -4.71
N GLN A 164 -15.41 2.37 -5.50
CA GLN A 164 -16.10 1.17 -6.01
C GLN A 164 -15.21 0.35 -6.94
N ALA A 165 -14.48 1.01 -7.83
CA ALA A 165 -13.60 0.34 -8.77
C ALA A 165 -12.38 -0.29 -8.07
N LEU A 166 -11.82 0.38 -7.05
CA LEU A 166 -10.72 -0.16 -6.25
C LEU A 166 -11.14 -1.41 -5.48
N ASP A 167 -12.32 -1.41 -4.85
CA ASP A 167 -12.87 -2.59 -4.19
C ASP A 167 -13.03 -3.77 -5.15
N ALA A 168 -13.56 -3.51 -6.33
CA ALA A 168 -13.74 -4.55 -7.35
C ALA A 168 -12.39 -5.10 -7.84
N ALA A 169 -11.42 -4.23 -8.10
CA ALA A 169 -10.08 -4.59 -8.54
C ALA A 169 -9.33 -5.40 -7.48
N LEU A 170 -9.41 -4.98 -6.21
CA LEU A 170 -8.78 -5.69 -5.09
C LEU A 170 -9.36 -7.10 -4.92
N LYS A 171 -10.69 -7.27 -4.95
CA LYS A 171 -11.33 -8.58 -4.92
C LYS A 171 -10.87 -9.47 -6.07
N GLN A 172 -10.79 -8.92 -7.28
CA GLN A 172 -10.35 -9.66 -8.46
C GLN A 172 -8.89 -10.13 -8.33
N VAL A 173 -8.00 -9.27 -7.85
CA VAL A 173 -6.59 -9.63 -7.64
C VAL A 173 -6.45 -10.69 -6.56
N LEU A 174 -7.11 -10.55 -5.42
CA LEU A 174 -7.07 -11.55 -4.35
C LEU A 174 -7.60 -12.91 -4.83
N THR A 175 -8.64 -12.93 -5.66
CA THR A 175 -9.13 -14.16 -6.29
C THR A 175 -8.07 -14.80 -7.19
N ARG A 176 -7.36 -14.02 -8.01
CA ARG A 176 -6.27 -14.51 -8.87
C ARG A 176 -5.06 -14.99 -8.08
N LEU A 177 -4.80 -14.37 -6.93
CA LEU A 177 -3.75 -14.80 -6.01
C LEU A 177 -4.14 -16.01 -5.18
N LEU A 178 -5.34 -16.56 -5.37
CA LEU A 178 -5.89 -17.68 -4.60
C LEU A 178 -5.93 -17.35 -3.10
N VAL A 179 -6.72 -16.33 -2.76
CA VAL A 179 -6.90 -15.89 -1.38
C VAL A 179 -7.41 -17.02 -0.50
N ALA A 180 -6.80 -17.20 0.66
CA ALA A 180 -7.18 -18.16 1.66
C ALA A 180 -8.36 -17.66 2.52
N THR A 181 -9.04 -18.57 3.17
CA THR A 181 -10.05 -18.25 4.18
C THR A 181 -9.40 -17.61 5.41
N ARG A 182 -10.19 -17.00 6.28
CA ARG A 182 -9.69 -16.45 7.54
C ARG A 182 -8.99 -17.52 8.39
N GLY A 183 -9.60 -18.70 8.54
CA GLY A 183 -9.00 -19.79 9.32
C GLY A 183 -7.69 -20.30 8.73
N GLU A 184 -7.59 -20.40 7.40
CA GLU A 184 -6.35 -20.76 6.72
C GLU A 184 -5.29 -19.66 6.90
N THR A 185 -5.67 -18.38 6.83
CA THR A 185 -4.76 -17.24 7.09
C THR A 185 -4.21 -17.30 8.51
N GLU A 186 -5.08 -17.51 9.51
CA GLU A 186 -4.68 -17.64 10.92
C GLU A 186 -3.76 -18.85 11.13
N ALA A 187 -4.09 -20.00 10.54
CA ALA A 187 -3.26 -21.20 10.62
C ALA A 187 -1.88 -20.99 9.99
N MET A 188 -1.82 -20.34 8.82
CA MET A 188 -0.54 -20.03 8.16
C MET A 188 0.27 -19.02 8.95
N PHE A 189 -0.37 -17.99 9.54
CA PHE A 189 0.29 -17.01 10.40
C PHE A 189 0.97 -17.71 11.60
N GLN A 190 0.26 -18.65 12.25
CA GLN A 190 0.80 -19.42 13.37
C GLN A 190 1.92 -20.40 12.96
N GLN A 191 1.81 -20.98 11.76
CA GLN A 191 2.78 -21.96 11.27
C GLN A 191 4.17 -21.35 11.06
N ILE A 192 4.25 -20.07 10.71
CA ILE A 192 5.51 -19.35 10.49
C ILE A 192 5.87 -18.40 11.63
N ASP A 193 5.12 -18.44 12.75
CA ASP A 193 5.50 -17.75 13.98
C ASP A 193 6.81 -18.33 14.52
N GLY A 194 7.75 -17.46 14.83
CA GLY A 194 9.13 -17.84 15.17
C GLY A 194 10.10 -17.79 14.00
N ASP A 195 9.62 -17.85 12.74
CA ASP A 195 10.44 -17.73 11.54
C ASP A 195 10.32 -16.33 10.87
N TRP A 196 9.12 -15.85 10.68
CA TRP A 196 8.86 -14.55 10.03
C TRP A 196 8.65 -13.43 11.04
N TRP A 197 7.98 -13.71 12.13
CA TRP A 197 7.68 -12.80 13.22
C TRP A 197 7.70 -13.52 14.57
N ASN A 198 7.66 -12.74 15.65
CA ASN A 198 7.47 -13.26 17.00
C ASN A 198 6.20 -12.63 17.59
N SER A 199 5.12 -13.39 17.63
CA SER A 199 3.82 -12.93 18.11
C SER A 199 3.76 -12.67 19.62
N HIS A 200 4.74 -13.17 20.39
CA HIS A 200 4.86 -12.91 21.82
C HIS A 200 5.53 -11.57 22.16
N ARG A 201 6.24 -10.98 21.18
CA ARG A 201 6.83 -9.65 21.31
C ARG A 201 6.04 -8.64 20.47
N ARG A 202 5.36 -7.73 21.17
CA ARG A 202 4.50 -6.73 20.56
C ARG A 202 4.95 -5.33 20.96
N VAL A 203 4.74 -4.40 20.04
CA VAL A 203 4.53 -2.98 20.30
C VAL A 203 3.09 -2.69 19.88
N PRO A 204 2.28 -1.90 20.59
CA PRO A 204 0.83 -2.01 20.69
C PRO A 204 0.09 -2.86 19.63
N ASP A 205 0.28 -2.66 18.37
CA ASP A 205 -0.42 -3.39 17.32
C ASP A 205 0.51 -4.08 16.30
N LYS A 206 1.81 -4.16 16.59
CA LYS A 206 2.83 -4.70 15.68
C LYS A 206 3.61 -5.84 16.33
N PHE A 207 3.97 -6.85 15.55
CA PHE A 207 4.82 -7.95 15.99
C PHE A 207 6.29 -7.68 15.67
N LEU A 208 7.19 -8.30 16.44
CA LEU A 208 8.60 -8.29 16.08
C LEU A 208 8.80 -9.08 14.80
N VAL A 209 9.20 -8.41 13.74
CA VAL A 209 9.54 -9.04 12.46
C VAL A 209 10.95 -9.64 12.55
N LEU A 210 11.05 -10.94 12.24
CA LEU A 210 12.29 -11.70 12.22
C LEU A 210 12.86 -11.79 10.80
N LYS A 211 12.00 -12.03 9.81
CA LYS A 211 12.35 -12.06 8.39
C LYS A 211 12.00 -10.74 7.73
N ARG A 212 12.94 -10.14 7.03
CA ARG A 212 12.74 -8.85 6.37
C ARG A 212 13.02 -8.94 4.88
N ASN A 213 12.37 -8.07 4.10
CA ASN A 213 12.59 -7.96 2.67
C ASN A 213 12.89 -6.51 2.29
N TYR A 214 14.13 -6.24 1.92
CA TYR A 214 14.65 -4.90 1.58
C TYR A 214 14.67 -4.62 0.07
N ASP A 215 14.01 -5.43 -0.74
CA ASP A 215 13.94 -5.19 -2.18
C ASP A 215 13.05 -3.99 -2.49
N LEU A 216 13.65 -2.88 -2.91
CA LEU A 216 12.99 -1.62 -3.24
C LEU A 216 12.57 -1.50 -4.71
N GLN A 217 12.75 -2.55 -5.52
CA GLN A 217 12.48 -2.47 -6.96
C GLN A 217 10.98 -2.57 -7.27
N GLU A 218 10.53 -1.85 -8.31
CA GLU A 218 9.15 -1.88 -8.78
C GLU A 218 8.75 -3.15 -9.57
N ASN A 219 9.68 -4.05 -9.82
CA ASN A 219 9.43 -5.36 -10.46
C ASN A 219 9.53 -6.54 -9.48
N ARG A 220 9.49 -6.25 -8.19
CA ARG A 220 9.58 -7.25 -7.12
C ARG A 220 8.47 -8.29 -7.20
N LEU A 221 8.80 -9.49 -6.80
CA LEU A 221 7.87 -10.59 -6.61
C LEU A 221 7.39 -10.66 -5.15
N PRO A 222 6.23 -11.28 -4.87
CA PRO A 222 5.81 -11.55 -3.50
C PRO A 222 6.78 -12.52 -2.82
N THR A 223 6.83 -12.46 -1.49
CA THR A 223 7.63 -13.40 -0.70
C THR A 223 6.81 -14.66 -0.43
N PRO A 224 7.16 -15.82 -1.02
CA PRO A 224 6.42 -17.05 -0.79
C PRO A 224 6.64 -17.57 0.63
N VAL A 225 5.61 -18.19 1.19
CA VAL A 225 5.73 -18.90 2.46
C VAL A 225 6.52 -20.22 2.24
N PRO A 226 7.50 -20.55 3.10
CA PRO A 226 8.49 -21.60 2.82
C PRO A 226 7.95 -23.03 2.66
N PHE A 227 6.72 -23.29 3.08
CA PHE A 227 6.15 -24.65 3.15
C PHE A 227 5.11 -24.95 2.07
N GLU A 228 4.82 -24.00 1.20
CA GLU A 228 3.98 -24.28 0.03
C GLU A 228 4.84 -24.56 -1.18
N THR A 229 4.79 -25.81 -1.64
CA THR A 229 5.18 -26.12 -3.01
C THR A 229 4.16 -25.42 -3.90
N MET A 230 4.57 -24.35 -4.58
CA MET A 230 3.73 -23.76 -5.63
C MET A 230 3.39 -24.84 -6.64
N PRO A 231 2.10 -25.02 -6.98
CA PRO A 231 1.72 -25.98 -8.00
C PRO A 231 2.21 -25.56 -9.38
#